data_d5aa880d3160b9720e25a1b2d5ae3f19
#
_entry.id   d5aa880d3160b9720e25a1b2d5ae3f19
#
_cell.length_a   1.000
_cell.length_b   1.000
_cell.length_c   1.000
_cell.angle_alpha   90.00
_cell.angle_beta   90.00
_cell.angle_gamma   90.00
#
_symmetry.space_group_name_H-M   'P 1'
#
loop_
_entity.id
_entity.type
_entity.pdbx_description
1 polymer ?
#
loop_
_entity_poly.entity_id
_entity_poly.type
_entity_poly.pdbx_seq_one_letter_code
_entity_poly.pdbx_strand_id
1 'polypeptide(L)'
;MKQLCFTAFDHGITHFDLANNYGPNPGSAERNPGRILREELGAYRDELVISTKAGYEMWDGPYGNWGSRKHILASLDQGLQRMGLPYVDIFYHHRMDSNTPLEETMSALAQAVAEGRALYVGLSNY
;
A
#
# COMPACT_ATOMS: atom_id res chain seq x y z
N MET A 1 11.19 16.07 -2.52
CA MET A 1 10.05 15.12 -2.62
C MET A 1 8.82 15.74 -3.24
N LYS A 2 8.29 16.82 -2.67
CA LYS A 2 7.08 17.51 -3.17
C LYS A 2 7.22 17.95 -4.63
N GLN A 3 8.32 18.62 -4.97
CA GLN A 3 8.57 19.07 -6.34
C GLN A 3 8.68 17.90 -7.33
N LEU A 4 9.21 16.77 -6.90
CA LEU A 4 9.29 15.58 -7.73
C LEU A 4 7.89 15.05 -8.06
N CYS A 5 6.99 15.00 -7.08
CA CYS A 5 5.60 14.59 -7.30
C CYS A 5 4.87 15.53 -8.27
N PHE A 6 5.06 16.83 -8.11
CA PHE A 6 4.46 17.82 -9.00
C PHE A 6 4.98 17.69 -10.43
N THR A 7 6.30 17.56 -10.59
CA THR A 7 6.91 17.37 -11.91
C THR A 7 6.38 16.10 -12.58
N ALA A 8 6.29 15.01 -11.85
CA ALA A 8 5.75 13.76 -12.36
C ALA A 8 4.30 13.92 -12.83
N PHE A 9 3.46 14.49 -11.98
CA PHE A 9 2.04 14.72 -12.28
C PHE A 9 1.86 15.64 -13.51
N ASP A 10 2.60 16.74 -13.55
CA ASP A 10 2.54 17.70 -14.66
C ASP A 10 2.96 17.09 -16.01
N HIS A 11 3.76 16.03 -15.98
CA HIS A 11 4.19 15.29 -17.17
C HIS A 11 3.34 14.03 -17.44
N GLY A 12 2.18 13.91 -16.80
CA GLY A 12 1.22 12.84 -17.08
C GLY A 12 1.45 11.55 -16.31
N ILE A 13 2.34 11.53 -15.31
CA ILE A 13 2.52 10.38 -14.43
C ILE A 13 1.48 10.44 -13.33
N THR A 14 0.55 9.50 -13.32
CA THR A 14 -0.55 9.46 -12.34
C THR A 14 -0.46 8.30 -11.37
N HIS A 15 0.40 7.30 -11.63
CA HIS A 15 0.57 6.15 -10.74
C HIS A 15 1.77 6.36 -9.81
N PHE A 16 1.49 6.42 -8.52
CA PHE A 16 2.47 6.54 -7.45
C PHE A 16 2.51 5.22 -6.68
N ASP A 17 3.59 4.48 -6.84
CA ASP A 17 3.73 3.11 -6.32
C ASP A 17 4.56 3.12 -5.04
N LEU A 18 3.90 2.84 -3.93
CA LEU A 18 4.50 2.82 -2.59
C LEU A 18 4.59 1.38 -2.05
N ALA A 19 5.16 1.24 -0.89
CA ALA A 19 5.10 0.04 -0.08
C ALA A 19 5.31 0.42 1.39
N ASN A 20 4.75 -0.37 2.30
CA ASN A 20 4.85 -0.06 3.72
C ASN A 20 6.28 -0.12 4.25
N ASN A 21 7.16 -0.91 3.62
CA ASN A 21 8.57 -1.03 4.02
C ASN A 21 9.52 -0.08 3.28
N TYR A 22 9.04 0.70 2.30
CA TYR A 22 9.89 1.62 1.54
C TYR A 22 10.27 2.86 2.36
N GLY A 23 11.46 3.37 2.06
CA GLY A 23 12.02 4.58 2.63
C GLY A 23 13.21 4.29 3.55
N PRO A 24 13.87 5.32 4.11
CA PRO A 24 14.97 5.10 5.05
C PRO A 24 14.50 4.34 6.29
N ASN A 25 13.27 4.57 6.74
CA ASN A 25 12.63 3.79 7.80
C ASN A 25 11.31 3.21 7.28
N PRO A 26 10.91 1.99 7.72
CA PRO A 26 9.62 1.42 7.36
C PRO A 26 8.47 2.40 7.64
N GLY A 27 7.57 2.53 6.67
CA GLY A 27 6.44 3.45 6.76
C GLY A 27 6.70 4.86 6.25
N SER A 28 7.97 5.26 6.01
CA SER A 28 8.26 6.63 5.59
C SER A 28 7.76 6.95 4.19
N ALA A 29 7.77 6.00 3.27
CA ALA A 29 7.22 6.20 1.93
C ALA A 29 5.70 6.42 1.96
N GLU A 30 5.00 5.72 2.83
CA GLU A 30 3.57 5.96 3.01
C GLU A 30 3.28 7.28 3.70
N ARG A 31 4.06 7.65 4.72
CA ARG A 31 3.85 8.94 5.43
C ARG A 31 4.17 10.15 4.55
N ASN A 32 5.34 10.20 3.95
CA ASN A 32 5.83 11.40 3.29
C ASN A 32 5.23 11.59 1.90
N PRO A 33 5.39 10.68 0.93
CA PRO A 33 4.66 10.78 -0.33
C PRO A 33 3.15 10.75 -0.15
N GLY A 34 2.63 9.90 0.76
CA GLY A 34 1.20 9.83 1.04
C GLY A 34 0.63 11.16 1.50
N ARG A 35 1.34 11.88 2.38
CA ARG A 35 0.94 13.22 2.81
C ARG A 35 0.89 14.21 1.63
N ILE A 36 1.89 14.19 0.78
CA ILE A 36 1.95 15.05 -0.40
C ILE A 36 0.78 14.76 -1.35
N LEU A 37 0.52 13.49 -1.62
CA LEU A 37 -0.58 13.08 -2.49
C LEU A 37 -1.93 13.48 -1.91
N ARG A 38 -2.11 13.40 -0.60
CA ARG A 38 -3.35 13.80 0.07
C ARG A 38 -3.51 15.32 0.15
N GLU A 39 -2.50 16.02 0.65
CA GLU A 39 -2.61 17.45 0.98
C GLU A 39 -2.45 18.36 -0.24
N GLU A 40 -1.53 18.00 -1.14
CA GLU A 40 -1.16 18.86 -2.27
C GLU A 40 -1.85 18.44 -3.58
N LEU A 41 -2.08 17.16 -3.77
CA LEU A 41 -2.71 16.62 -4.98
C LEU A 41 -4.08 16.00 -4.70
N GLY A 42 -4.63 16.18 -3.50
CA GLY A 42 -5.90 15.58 -3.09
C GLY A 42 -7.10 15.98 -3.95
N ALA A 43 -7.07 17.20 -4.53
CA ALA A 43 -8.10 17.63 -5.48
C ALA A 43 -8.14 16.77 -6.75
N TYR A 44 -7.07 16.05 -7.05
CA TYR A 44 -6.95 15.16 -8.20
C TYR A 44 -7.04 13.68 -7.83
N ARG A 45 -7.58 13.35 -6.65
CA ARG A 45 -7.59 11.96 -6.14
C ARG A 45 -8.15 10.97 -7.15
N ASP A 46 -9.19 11.34 -7.88
CA ASP A 46 -9.82 10.48 -8.86
C ASP A 46 -9.00 10.33 -10.16
N GLU A 47 -7.98 11.16 -10.34
CA GLU A 47 -7.03 11.06 -11.45
C GLU A 47 -5.74 10.34 -11.05
N LEU A 48 -5.56 10.03 -9.77
CA LEU A 48 -4.36 9.38 -9.24
C LEU A 48 -4.60 7.90 -9.04
N VAL A 49 -3.60 7.10 -9.38
CA VAL A 49 -3.51 5.69 -8.99
C VAL A 49 -2.45 5.59 -7.89
N ILE A 50 -2.89 5.33 -6.68
CA ILE A 50 -2.00 5.17 -5.53
C ILE A 50 -1.98 3.70 -5.16
N SER A 51 -0.81 3.09 -5.19
CA SER A 51 -0.64 1.71 -4.76
C SER A 51 0.29 1.60 -3.56
N THR A 52 0.05 0.58 -2.75
CA THR A 52 0.96 0.20 -1.67
C THR A 52 1.02 -1.33 -1.56
N LYS A 53 1.96 -1.80 -0.77
CA LYS A 53 2.27 -3.24 -0.66
C LYS A 53 2.57 -3.60 0.79
N ALA A 54 2.30 -4.84 1.14
CA ALA A 54 2.69 -5.42 2.42
C ALA A 54 3.19 -6.86 2.23
N GLY A 55 4.14 -7.29 3.07
CA GLY A 55 4.70 -8.64 2.99
C GLY A 55 6.10 -8.76 3.59
N TYR A 56 6.77 -7.64 3.83
CA TYR A 56 8.03 -7.60 4.54
C TYR A 56 7.84 -7.26 6.01
N GLU A 57 8.88 -7.47 6.81
CA GLU A 57 8.81 -7.25 8.25
C GLU A 57 8.54 -5.79 8.59
N MET A 58 7.51 -5.55 9.40
CA MET A 58 7.12 -4.23 9.84
C MET A 58 7.11 -4.08 11.36
N TRP A 59 6.92 -5.18 12.10
CA TRP A 59 6.98 -5.18 13.56
C TRP A 59 7.41 -6.55 14.07
N ASP A 60 7.91 -6.60 15.31
CA ASP A 60 8.31 -7.86 15.96
C ASP A 60 7.06 -8.69 16.31
N GLY A 61 7.17 -9.97 16.14
CA GLY A 61 6.12 -10.90 16.46
C GLY A 61 5.66 -11.75 15.29
N PRO A 62 4.81 -12.75 15.54
CA PRO A 62 4.48 -13.77 14.52
C PRO A 62 3.64 -13.22 13.36
N TYR A 63 3.00 -12.06 13.52
CA TYR A 63 2.15 -11.46 12.49
C TYR A 63 2.77 -10.22 11.86
N GLY A 64 4.01 -9.90 12.19
CA GLY A 64 4.69 -8.69 11.71
C GLY A 64 5.33 -8.81 10.34
N ASN A 65 5.17 -9.95 9.65
CA ASN A 65 5.89 -10.28 8.43
C ASN A 65 5.06 -11.27 7.59
N TRP A 66 5.39 -11.40 6.29
CA TRP A 66 4.90 -12.41 5.35
C TRP A 66 3.46 -12.21 4.86
N GLY A 67 2.63 -13.24 4.85
CA GLY A 67 1.39 -13.23 4.09
C GLY A 67 0.16 -13.74 4.83
N SER A 68 0.22 -13.85 6.17
CA SER A 68 -0.97 -14.23 6.93
C SER A 68 -2.10 -13.21 6.74
N ARG A 69 -3.33 -13.66 6.85
CA ARG A 69 -4.50 -12.80 6.81
C ARG A 69 -4.37 -11.63 7.80
N LYS A 70 -3.91 -11.92 9.01
CA LYS A 70 -3.72 -10.90 10.05
C LYS A 70 -2.69 -9.86 9.63
N HIS A 71 -1.54 -10.29 9.10
CA HIS A 71 -0.50 -9.38 8.63
C HIS A 71 -0.99 -8.48 7.49
N ILE A 72 -1.65 -9.07 6.49
CA ILE A 72 -2.13 -8.35 5.31
C ILE A 72 -3.14 -7.27 5.70
N LEU A 73 -4.17 -7.62 6.47
CA LEU A 73 -5.23 -6.67 6.83
C LEU A 73 -4.73 -5.60 7.80
N ALA A 74 -3.94 -5.98 8.81
CA ALA A 74 -3.36 -5.01 9.74
C ALA A 74 -2.41 -4.05 9.02
N SER A 75 -1.60 -4.55 8.09
CA SER A 75 -0.68 -3.71 7.30
C SER A 75 -1.42 -2.70 6.43
N LEU A 76 -2.52 -3.10 5.81
CA LEU A 76 -3.34 -2.18 5.03
C LEU A 76 -3.93 -1.07 5.91
N ASP A 77 -4.49 -1.41 7.06
CA ASP A 77 -5.03 -0.43 8.01
C ASP A 77 -3.96 0.58 8.42
N GLN A 78 -2.78 0.09 8.79
CA GLN A 78 -1.65 0.95 9.17
C GLN A 78 -1.21 1.85 8.02
N GLY A 79 -1.14 1.31 6.81
CA GLY A 79 -0.76 2.08 5.62
C GLY A 79 -1.77 3.18 5.31
N LEU A 80 -3.05 2.88 5.36
CA LEU A 80 -4.10 3.87 5.15
C LEU A 80 -4.04 5.00 6.21
N GLN A 81 -3.75 4.65 7.46
CA GLN A 81 -3.56 5.65 8.52
C GLN A 81 -2.34 6.54 8.25
N ARG A 82 -1.19 5.95 7.84
CA ARG A 82 0.01 6.73 7.51
C ARG A 82 -0.22 7.70 6.38
N MET A 83 -0.91 7.25 5.34
CA MET A 83 -1.23 8.07 4.18
C MET A 83 -2.38 9.04 4.43
N GLY A 84 -3.22 8.75 5.42
CA GLY A 84 -4.44 9.52 5.68
C GLY A 84 -5.48 9.35 4.58
N LEU A 85 -5.55 8.20 3.96
CA LEU A 85 -6.45 7.89 2.86
C LEU A 85 -7.50 6.87 3.28
N PRO A 86 -8.74 6.95 2.76
CA PRO A 86 -9.76 5.94 3.03
C PRO A 86 -9.56 4.66 2.21
N TYR A 87 -8.84 4.73 1.10
CA TYR A 87 -8.57 3.59 0.22
C TYR A 87 -7.30 3.83 -0.60
N VAL A 88 -6.73 2.75 -1.11
CA VAL A 88 -5.72 2.78 -2.18
C VAL A 88 -6.32 2.20 -3.45
N ASP A 89 -5.76 2.54 -4.60
CA ASP A 89 -6.25 1.99 -5.87
C ASP A 89 -5.82 0.54 -6.03
N ILE A 90 -4.56 0.23 -5.72
CA ILE A 90 -4.04 -1.12 -5.81
C ILE A 90 -3.32 -1.49 -4.51
N PHE A 91 -3.67 -2.64 -3.94
CA PHE A 91 -2.97 -3.20 -2.79
C PHE A 91 -2.30 -4.51 -3.21
N TYR A 92 -0.97 -4.56 -3.07
CA TYR A 92 -0.16 -5.73 -3.45
C TYR A 92 0.23 -6.56 -2.23
N HIS A 93 0.21 -7.88 -2.38
CA HIS A 93 1.06 -8.73 -1.55
C HIS A 93 2.48 -8.68 -2.11
N HIS A 94 3.44 -8.23 -1.30
CA HIS A 94 4.76 -7.79 -1.77
C HIS A 94 5.67 -8.93 -2.19
N ARG A 95 5.50 -10.12 -1.59
CA ARG A 95 6.26 -11.32 -1.91
C ARG A 95 5.49 -12.58 -1.51
N MET A 96 5.75 -13.67 -2.23
CA MET A 96 5.12 -14.96 -1.92
C MET A 96 5.56 -15.46 -0.54
N ASP A 97 4.62 -16.02 0.21
CA ASP A 97 4.85 -16.66 1.49
C ASP A 97 4.56 -18.15 1.35
N SER A 98 5.63 -18.97 1.33
CA SER A 98 5.49 -20.42 1.17
C SER A 98 4.99 -21.14 2.43
N ASN A 99 4.93 -20.46 3.56
CA ASN A 99 4.49 -21.04 4.84
C ASN A 99 3.05 -20.69 5.20
N THR A 100 2.37 -19.89 4.40
CA THR A 100 0.96 -19.56 4.57
C THR A 100 0.19 -20.15 3.39
N PRO A 101 -0.95 -20.81 3.62
CA PRO A 101 -1.79 -21.26 2.51
C PRO A 101 -2.14 -20.10 1.57
N LEU A 102 -2.00 -20.32 0.28
CA LEU A 102 -2.24 -19.28 -0.72
C LEU A 102 -3.66 -18.70 -0.61
N GLU A 103 -4.63 -19.55 -0.32
CA GLU A 103 -6.03 -19.17 -0.14
C GLU A 103 -6.22 -18.18 1.01
N GLU A 104 -5.44 -18.29 2.07
CA GLU A 104 -5.49 -17.34 3.19
C GLU A 104 -5.05 -15.95 2.74
N THR A 105 -3.91 -15.84 2.08
CA THR A 105 -3.40 -14.58 1.55
C THR A 105 -4.38 -13.99 0.53
N MET A 106 -4.85 -14.80 -0.41
CA MET A 106 -5.78 -14.34 -1.46
C MET A 106 -7.12 -13.88 -0.88
N SER A 107 -7.64 -14.58 0.13
CA SER A 107 -8.89 -14.18 0.78
C SER A 107 -8.76 -12.87 1.55
N ALA A 108 -7.59 -12.60 2.12
CA ALA A 108 -7.32 -11.31 2.77
C ALA A 108 -7.32 -10.16 1.74
N LEU A 109 -6.68 -10.37 0.60
CA LEU A 109 -6.70 -9.37 -0.49
C LEU A 109 -8.12 -9.14 -1.02
N ALA A 110 -8.88 -10.22 -1.22
CA ALA A 110 -10.27 -10.13 -1.67
C ALA A 110 -11.13 -9.36 -0.67
N GLN A 111 -10.91 -9.55 0.63
CA GLN A 111 -11.63 -8.81 1.67
C GLN A 111 -11.32 -7.31 1.61
N ALA A 112 -10.08 -6.92 1.36
CA ALA A 112 -9.72 -5.52 1.21
C ALA A 112 -10.54 -4.84 0.10
N VAL A 113 -10.75 -5.52 -1.01
CA VAL A 113 -11.61 -5.03 -2.10
C VAL A 113 -13.08 -4.99 -1.67
N ALA A 114 -13.59 -6.05 -1.07
CA ALA A 114 -14.99 -6.13 -0.63
C ALA A 114 -15.34 -5.03 0.38
N GLU A 115 -14.40 -4.64 1.22
CA GLU A 115 -14.58 -3.57 2.22
C GLU A 115 -14.34 -2.17 1.66
N GLY A 116 -13.96 -2.03 0.40
CA GLY A 116 -13.69 -0.74 -0.23
C GLY A 116 -12.39 -0.06 0.19
N ARG A 117 -11.46 -0.80 0.78
CA ARG A 117 -10.15 -0.28 1.17
C ARG A 117 -9.12 -0.34 0.05
N ALA A 118 -9.37 -1.13 -0.97
CA ALA A 118 -8.63 -1.16 -2.22
C ALA A 118 -9.60 -1.35 -3.38
N LEU A 119 -9.31 -0.75 -4.53
CA LEU A 119 -10.12 -0.97 -5.74
C LEU A 119 -9.69 -2.26 -6.43
N TYR A 120 -8.40 -2.51 -6.45
CA TYR A 120 -7.78 -3.69 -7.06
C TYR A 120 -6.74 -4.27 -6.12
N VAL A 121 -6.40 -5.52 -6.34
CA VAL A 121 -5.29 -6.17 -5.65
C VAL A 121 -4.32 -6.75 -6.67
N GLY A 122 -3.08 -6.98 -6.24
CA GLY A 122 -2.04 -7.52 -7.10
C GLY A 122 -1.05 -8.37 -6.34
N LEU A 123 -0.19 -9.03 -7.09
CA LEU A 123 0.88 -9.87 -6.57
C LEU A 123 2.22 -9.35 -7.07
N SER A 124 3.22 -9.39 -6.21
CA SER A 124 4.58 -8.98 -6.51
C SER A 124 5.53 -10.09 -6.08
N ASN A 125 6.58 -10.34 -6.85
CA ASN A 125 7.58 -11.36 -6.52
C ASN A 125 6.98 -12.76 -6.26
N TYR A 126 6.13 -13.16 -7.14
CA TYR A 126 5.50 -14.48 -7.13
C TYR A 126 6.10 -15.38 -8.20
#